data_4a304a01f8f5406d6311b444eea397d0
#
_entry.id   4a304a01f8f5406d6311b444eea397d0
#
_cell.length_a   1.000
_cell.length_b   1.000
_cell.length_c   1.000
_cell.angle_alpha   90.00
_cell.angle_beta   90.00
_cell.angle_gamma   90.00
#
_symmetry.space_group_name_H-M   'P 1'
#
loop_
_entity.id
_entity.type
_entity.pdbx_description
1 polymer ?
#
loop_
_entity_poly.entity_id
_entity_poly.type
_entity_poly.pdbx_seq_one_letter_code
_entity_poly.pdbx_strand_id
1 'polypeptide(L)'
;MGAIDTETKAYLSNPEHFCDVFNFWLYKGRQVICVDDLKELDTTAIALPYGVDAKEPIQKFRDVLKLYTAMQDNRAIYLMLGIEAQTETHYAMPVRNMLYDAMSYTKQIAEAAVSYRKGEEKLPKAEYLSGFRREDRLMPVITLTISFSPEPWDGSTSLHEMLAVDDNEILQYVADYKLNLLTPHDIADEDFDKFRSEFGTVLECVKHRQDDDMKWMEGKERFKGVTRQTASLIKTVTGFNLDLSEEGDVVNMVNAWENGLNKARNDARAEGRNECRRDMMTAIRMIKENKPTKVIREQTGLSEQNLIELRSML
;
A
#
# COMPACT_ATOMS: atom_id res chain seq x y z
N MET A 1 -5.46 5.27 11.29
CA MET A 1 -4.92 5.21 9.92
C MET A 1 -3.50 5.77 9.97
N GLY A 2 -2.50 5.00 9.57
CA GLY A 2 -1.11 5.46 9.52
C GLY A 2 -0.90 6.47 8.36
N ALA A 3 0.19 7.25 8.43
CA ALA A 3 0.54 8.19 7.34
C ALA A 3 0.71 7.45 6.00
N ILE A 4 1.30 6.26 6.01
CA ILE A 4 1.47 5.39 4.84
C ILE A 4 0.12 5.07 4.19
N ASP A 5 -0.89 4.63 4.97
CA ASP A 5 -2.21 4.27 4.45
C ASP A 5 -2.90 5.45 3.76
N THR A 6 -2.76 6.66 4.35
CA THR A 6 -3.39 7.86 3.81
C THR A 6 -2.74 8.28 2.49
N GLU A 7 -1.41 8.27 2.42
CA GLU A 7 -0.65 8.68 1.23
C GLU A 7 -0.84 7.66 0.10
N THR A 8 -0.76 6.37 0.39
CA THR A 8 -0.98 5.29 -0.57
C THR A 8 -2.40 5.33 -1.14
N LYS A 9 -3.41 5.55 -0.28
CA LYS A 9 -4.80 5.69 -0.70
C LYS A 9 -5.00 6.88 -1.62
N ALA A 10 -4.45 8.05 -1.26
CA ALA A 10 -4.53 9.26 -2.09
C ALA A 10 -3.87 9.05 -3.46
N TYR A 11 -2.72 8.38 -3.48
CA TYR A 11 -1.98 8.07 -4.71
C TYR A 11 -2.76 7.12 -5.64
N LEU A 12 -3.29 6.03 -5.09
CA LEU A 12 -4.10 5.05 -5.82
C LEU A 12 -5.49 5.58 -6.23
N SER A 13 -5.96 6.65 -5.59
CA SER A 13 -7.19 7.34 -6.01
C SER A 13 -7.03 8.11 -7.31
N ASN A 14 -5.79 8.43 -7.73
CA ASN A 14 -5.53 9.02 -9.04
C ASN A 14 -6.00 8.05 -10.15
N PRO A 15 -6.87 8.49 -11.07
CA PRO A 15 -7.42 7.64 -12.13
C PRO A 15 -6.36 6.99 -13.02
N GLU A 16 -5.26 7.67 -13.32
CA GLU A 16 -4.18 7.13 -14.16
C GLU A 16 -3.47 5.96 -13.48
N HIS A 17 -3.11 6.12 -12.19
CA HIS A 17 -2.48 5.04 -11.41
C HIS A 17 -3.43 3.87 -11.24
N PHE A 18 -4.70 4.14 -10.97
CA PHE A 18 -5.72 3.13 -10.84
C PHE A 18 -5.91 2.30 -12.11
N CYS A 19 -6.05 2.98 -13.28
CA CYS A 19 -6.14 2.30 -14.58
C CYS A 19 -4.92 1.42 -14.84
N ASP A 20 -3.74 1.96 -14.58
CA ASP A 20 -2.48 1.28 -14.89
C ASP A 20 -2.30 0.00 -14.08
N VAL A 21 -2.64 0.04 -12.77
CA VAL A 21 -2.63 -1.14 -11.90
C VAL A 21 -3.52 -2.25 -12.45
N PHE A 22 -4.77 -1.92 -12.81
CA PHE A 22 -5.69 -2.92 -13.36
C PHE A 22 -5.32 -3.35 -14.78
N ASN A 23 -4.78 -2.46 -15.60
CA ASN A 23 -4.24 -2.81 -16.92
C ASN A 23 -3.07 -3.78 -16.80
N PHE A 24 -2.18 -3.56 -15.84
CA PHE A 24 -1.09 -4.48 -15.56
C PHE A 24 -1.62 -5.84 -15.09
N TRP A 25 -2.46 -5.84 -14.06
CA TRP A 25 -2.89 -7.07 -13.39
C TRP A 25 -3.86 -7.91 -14.25
N LEU A 26 -4.92 -7.31 -14.81
CA LEU A 26 -5.93 -8.00 -15.62
C LEU A 26 -5.45 -8.27 -17.06
N TYR A 27 -4.73 -7.32 -17.65
CA TYR A 27 -4.46 -7.31 -19.09
C TYR A 27 -2.98 -7.39 -19.44
N LYS A 28 -2.12 -7.70 -18.45
CA LYS A 28 -0.67 -7.89 -18.60
C LYS A 28 0.03 -6.66 -19.22
N GLY A 29 -0.40 -5.47 -18.82
CA GLY A 29 0.12 -4.19 -19.29
C GLY A 29 -0.53 -3.65 -20.57
N ARG A 30 -1.48 -4.37 -21.19
CA ARG A 30 -2.26 -3.81 -22.30
C ARG A 30 -3.19 -2.72 -21.78
N GLN A 31 -3.20 -1.56 -22.44
CA GLN A 31 -4.02 -0.42 -22.05
C GLN A 31 -5.47 -0.63 -22.53
N VAL A 32 -6.29 -1.24 -21.71
CA VAL A 32 -7.70 -1.56 -21.97
C VAL A 32 -8.61 -0.66 -21.16
N ILE A 33 -8.27 -0.39 -19.89
CA ILE A 33 -9.02 0.51 -19.03
C ILE A 33 -8.47 1.91 -19.22
N CYS A 34 -9.35 2.84 -19.61
CA CYS A 34 -9.00 4.25 -19.78
C CYS A 34 -9.59 5.10 -18.66
N VAL A 35 -8.96 6.24 -18.38
CA VAL A 35 -9.40 7.16 -17.33
C VAL A 35 -10.84 7.63 -17.57
N ASP A 36 -11.20 7.93 -18.82
CA ASP A 36 -12.52 8.42 -19.19
C ASP A 36 -13.66 7.39 -18.96
N ASP A 37 -13.30 6.11 -18.82
CA ASP A 37 -14.24 5.02 -18.58
C ASP A 37 -14.49 4.78 -17.08
N LEU A 38 -13.78 5.52 -16.20
CA LEU A 38 -13.89 5.38 -14.77
C LEU A 38 -14.86 6.37 -14.15
N LYS A 39 -15.64 5.89 -13.18
CA LYS A 39 -16.45 6.71 -12.31
C LYS A 39 -16.14 6.37 -10.85
N GLU A 40 -15.87 7.37 -10.04
CA GLU A 40 -15.68 7.16 -8.60
C GLU A 40 -16.97 6.68 -7.94
N LEU A 41 -16.82 5.74 -7.03
CA LEU A 41 -17.88 5.24 -6.17
C LEU A 41 -17.57 5.56 -4.71
N ASP A 42 -18.61 5.63 -3.89
CA ASP A 42 -18.46 5.71 -2.45
C ASP A 42 -17.81 4.42 -1.92
N THR A 43 -16.67 4.57 -1.27
CA THR A 43 -15.91 3.47 -0.67
C THR A 43 -16.57 2.92 0.60
N THR A 44 -17.57 3.65 1.14
CA THR A 44 -18.34 3.22 2.31
C THR A 44 -19.29 2.11 1.92
N ALA A 45 -18.99 0.90 2.33
CA ALA A 45 -19.93 -0.20 2.23
C ALA A 45 -20.76 -0.29 3.52
N ILE A 46 -22.05 -0.04 3.41
CA ILE A 46 -23.02 -0.23 4.49
C ILE A 46 -23.94 -1.36 4.05
N ALA A 47 -23.85 -2.52 4.68
CA ALA A 47 -24.80 -3.60 4.48
C ALA A 47 -25.75 -3.65 5.69
N LEU A 48 -27.05 -3.60 5.41
CA LEU A 48 -28.03 -4.03 6.39
C LEU A 48 -28.10 -5.55 6.30
N PRO A 49 -27.86 -6.29 7.40
CA PRO A 49 -28.06 -7.72 7.41
C PRO A 49 -29.50 -8.04 6.95
N TYR A 50 -29.66 -9.12 6.18
CA TYR A 50 -30.99 -9.56 5.76
C TYR A 50 -31.83 -9.93 6.99
N GLY A 51 -33.02 -9.32 7.11
CA GLY A 51 -34.01 -9.64 8.13
C GLY A 51 -34.61 -8.40 8.79
N VAL A 52 -35.85 -8.54 9.25
CA VAL A 52 -36.66 -7.46 9.84
C VAL A 52 -36.10 -6.96 11.18
N ASP A 53 -35.18 -7.75 11.80
CA ASP A 53 -34.65 -7.49 13.15
C ASP A 53 -33.18 -7.07 13.18
N ALA A 54 -32.56 -6.79 12.04
CA ALA A 54 -31.16 -6.35 11.98
C ALA A 54 -31.02 -4.92 12.57
N LYS A 55 -30.50 -4.84 13.79
CA LYS A 55 -30.44 -3.60 14.57
C LYS A 55 -29.22 -2.74 14.31
N GLU A 56 -28.16 -3.28 13.72
CA GLU A 56 -26.90 -2.53 13.48
C GLU A 56 -26.39 -2.74 12.04
N PRO A 57 -26.12 -1.66 11.30
CA PRO A 57 -25.49 -1.76 9.98
C PRO A 57 -24.05 -2.19 10.12
N ILE A 58 -23.61 -3.12 9.26
CA ILE A 58 -22.19 -3.42 9.09
C ILE A 58 -21.61 -2.34 8.17
N GLN A 59 -20.69 -1.55 8.69
CA GLN A 59 -19.98 -0.53 7.93
C GLN A 59 -18.51 -0.94 7.76
N LYS A 60 -18.05 -0.96 6.52
CA LYS A 60 -16.65 -1.22 6.15
C LYS A 60 -16.21 -0.24 5.09
N PHE A 61 -14.93 0.06 5.06
CA PHE A 61 -14.33 0.99 4.11
C PHE A 61 -13.29 0.24 3.29
N ARG A 62 -13.36 0.40 1.96
CA ARG A 62 -12.28 0.08 1.03
C ARG A 62 -11.36 1.27 0.87
N ASP A 63 -10.12 1.02 0.44
CA ASP A 63 -9.20 2.10 0.16
C ASP A 63 -9.63 2.88 -1.08
N VAL A 64 -9.87 2.20 -2.19
CA VAL A 64 -10.38 2.81 -3.43
C VAL A 64 -11.43 1.93 -4.07
N LEU A 65 -12.50 2.52 -4.61
CA LEU A 65 -13.52 1.82 -5.37
C LEU A 65 -13.96 2.67 -6.58
N LYS A 66 -13.90 2.10 -7.78
CA LYS A 66 -14.33 2.77 -9.01
C LYS A 66 -15.22 1.87 -9.85
N LEU A 67 -16.16 2.49 -10.57
CA LEU A 67 -16.95 1.83 -11.60
C LEU A 67 -16.23 2.00 -12.94
N TYR A 68 -15.95 0.89 -13.59
CA TYR A 68 -15.41 0.84 -14.93
C TYR A 68 -16.48 0.41 -15.90
N THR A 69 -16.58 1.11 -17.03
CA THR A 69 -17.51 0.79 -18.11
C THR A 69 -16.72 0.17 -19.26
N ALA A 70 -16.91 -1.12 -19.49
CA ALA A 70 -16.36 -1.82 -20.65
C ALA A 70 -17.43 -2.00 -21.73
N MET A 71 -17.04 -1.95 -23.00
CA MET A 71 -17.90 -2.28 -24.13
C MET A 71 -17.57 -3.68 -24.63
N GLN A 72 -18.57 -4.58 -24.60
CA GLN A 72 -18.45 -5.92 -25.18
C GLN A 72 -19.67 -6.17 -26.08
N ASP A 73 -19.42 -6.58 -27.32
CA ASP A 73 -20.47 -6.88 -28.29
C ASP A 73 -21.53 -5.76 -28.42
N ASN A 74 -21.10 -4.50 -28.45
CA ASN A 74 -21.94 -3.30 -28.47
C ASN A 74 -22.87 -3.16 -27.22
N ARG A 75 -22.56 -3.83 -26.13
CA ARG A 75 -23.23 -3.68 -24.84
C ARG A 75 -22.26 -3.10 -23.79
N ALA A 76 -22.71 -2.14 -23.03
CA ALA A 76 -21.97 -1.66 -21.89
C ALA A 76 -21.97 -2.71 -20.77
N ILE A 77 -20.79 -3.12 -20.33
CA ILE A 77 -20.60 -3.97 -19.15
C ILE A 77 -19.96 -3.12 -18.08
N TYR A 78 -20.56 -3.10 -16.91
CA TYR A 78 -20.06 -2.38 -15.77
C TYR A 78 -19.34 -3.32 -14.84
N LEU A 79 -18.15 -2.92 -14.37
CA LEU A 79 -17.36 -3.64 -13.39
C LEU A 79 -17.10 -2.72 -12.20
N MET A 80 -17.23 -3.24 -11.00
CA MET A 80 -16.73 -2.55 -9.81
C MET A 80 -15.30 -3.01 -9.54
N LEU A 81 -14.37 -2.07 -9.57
CA LEU A 81 -12.96 -2.33 -9.31
C LEU A 81 -12.58 -1.70 -7.98
N GLY A 82 -12.02 -2.51 -7.07
CA GLY A 82 -11.61 -2.07 -5.74
C GLY A 82 -10.16 -2.40 -5.47
N ILE A 83 -9.46 -1.53 -4.73
CA ILE A 83 -8.09 -1.74 -4.28
C ILE A 83 -8.05 -1.72 -2.76
N GLU A 84 -7.29 -2.65 -2.19
CA GLU A 84 -6.85 -2.70 -0.80
C GLU A 84 -5.32 -2.67 -0.79
N ALA A 85 -4.74 -1.65 -0.17
CA ALA A 85 -3.30 -1.51 0.00
C ALA A 85 -2.87 -2.08 1.35
N GLN A 86 -1.86 -2.95 1.37
CA GLN A 86 -1.36 -3.60 2.57
C GLN A 86 0.15 -3.39 2.70
N THR A 87 0.60 -2.85 3.82
CA THR A 87 2.03 -2.72 4.15
C THR A 87 2.58 -3.94 4.86
N GLU A 88 1.70 -4.72 5.46
CA GLU A 88 1.98 -5.96 6.17
C GLU A 88 1.00 -7.04 5.74
N THR A 89 1.38 -8.30 5.81
CA THR A 89 0.48 -9.42 5.49
C THR A 89 -0.72 -9.43 6.45
N HIS A 90 -1.91 -9.35 5.88
CA HIS A 90 -3.15 -9.49 6.63
C HIS A 90 -3.68 -10.92 6.47
N TYR A 91 -3.41 -11.79 7.45
CA TYR A 91 -3.69 -13.23 7.36
C TYR A 91 -5.17 -13.60 7.13
N ALA A 92 -6.12 -12.71 7.39
CA ALA A 92 -7.53 -12.92 7.10
C ALA A 92 -8.01 -12.18 5.83
N MET A 93 -7.09 -11.87 4.89
CA MET A 93 -7.41 -11.05 3.72
C MET A 93 -8.46 -11.67 2.79
N PRO A 94 -8.47 -12.99 2.52
CA PRO A 94 -9.53 -13.61 1.72
C PRO A 94 -10.93 -13.36 2.30
N VAL A 95 -11.10 -13.51 3.61
CA VAL A 95 -12.39 -13.26 4.28
C VAL A 95 -12.76 -11.77 4.25
N ARG A 96 -11.79 -10.89 4.41
CA ARG A 96 -12.00 -9.44 4.35
C ARG A 96 -12.49 -9.00 2.97
N ASN A 97 -11.83 -9.45 1.90
CA ASN A 97 -12.23 -9.12 0.53
C ASN A 97 -13.57 -9.75 0.16
N MET A 98 -13.80 -11.01 0.56
CA MET A 98 -15.08 -11.68 0.38
C MET A 98 -16.24 -10.89 1.01
N LEU A 99 -16.02 -10.33 2.21
CA LEU A 99 -17.01 -9.49 2.87
C LEU A 99 -17.29 -8.21 2.05
N TYR A 100 -16.25 -7.53 1.56
CA TYR A 100 -16.42 -6.33 0.74
C TYR A 100 -17.18 -6.60 -0.55
N ASP A 101 -16.86 -7.70 -1.23
CA ASP A 101 -17.53 -8.08 -2.46
C ASP A 101 -19.00 -8.44 -2.20
N ALA A 102 -19.27 -9.21 -1.14
CA ALA A 102 -20.63 -9.55 -0.72
C ALA A 102 -21.45 -8.31 -0.37
N MET A 103 -20.86 -7.33 0.34
CA MET A 103 -21.52 -6.06 0.65
C MET A 103 -21.84 -5.25 -0.63
N SER A 104 -20.93 -5.25 -1.62
CA SER A 104 -21.16 -4.59 -2.90
C SER A 104 -22.28 -5.24 -3.69
N TYR A 105 -22.39 -6.57 -3.72
CA TYR A 105 -23.52 -7.28 -4.30
C TYR A 105 -24.82 -7.03 -3.55
N THR A 106 -24.80 -7.03 -2.22
CA THR A 106 -25.96 -6.71 -1.39
C THR A 106 -26.49 -5.30 -1.67
N LYS A 107 -25.59 -4.32 -1.82
CA LYS A 107 -25.95 -2.94 -2.17
C LYS A 107 -26.66 -2.88 -3.53
N GLN A 108 -26.16 -3.56 -4.54
CA GLN A 108 -26.78 -3.62 -5.88
C GLN A 108 -28.21 -4.18 -5.80
N ILE A 109 -28.44 -5.26 -5.04
CA ILE A 109 -29.76 -5.85 -4.84
C ILE A 109 -30.68 -4.86 -4.12
N ALA A 110 -30.20 -4.20 -3.08
CA ALA A 110 -30.98 -3.21 -2.32
C ALA A 110 -31.38 -2.00 -3.20
N GLU A 111 -30.48 -1.51 -4.04
CA GLU A 111 -30.75 -0.42 -5.00
C GLU A 111 -31.81 -0.83 -6.03
N ALA A 112 -31.73 -2.05 -6.58
CA ALA A 112 -32.73 -2.61 -7.47
C ALA A 112 -34.09 -2.68 -6.78
N ALA A 113 -34.15 -3.22 -5.56
CA ALA A 113 -35.40 -3.31 -4.78
C ALA A 113 -36.04 -1.96 -4.50
N VAL A 114 -35.23 -0.93 -4.19
CA VAL A 114 -35.73 0.46 -4.00
C VAL A 114 -36.28 1.03 -5.30
N SER A 115 -35.59 0.79 -6.43
CA SER A 115 -36.06 1.24 -7.74
C SER A 115 -37.41 0.63 -8.10
N TYR A 116 -37.58 -0.68 -7.89
CA TYR A 116 -38.85 -1.36 -8.19
C TYR A 116 -39.99 -0.94 -7.28
N ARG A 117 -39.72 -0.67 -6.00
CA ARG A 117 -40.78 -0.18 -5.08
C ARG A 117 -41.27 1.23 -5.43
N LYS A 118 -40.45 2.04 -6.10
CA LYS A 118 -40.84 3.37 -6.60
C LYS A 118 -41.58 3.30 -7.94
N GLY A 119 -41.46 2.22 -8.67
CA GLY A 119 -42.16 2.01 -9.93
C GLY A 119 -43.60 1.61 -9.73
N GLU A 120 -44.46 1.88 -10.73
CA GLU A 120 -45.90 1.51 -10.72
C GLU A 120 -46.15 0.07 -11.14
N GLU A 121 -45.11 -0.65 -11.57
CA GLU A 121 -45.21 -2.01 -12.08
C GLU A 121 -45.43 -3.04 -10.97
N LYS A 122 -46.46 -3.88 -11.11
CA LYS A 122 -46.75 -4.95 -10.17
C LYS A 122 -45.81 -6.14 -10.44
N LEU A 123 -44.84 -6.36 -9.55
CA LEU A 123 -43.95 -7.50 -9.63
C LEU A 123 -44.64 -8.80 -9.22
N PRO A 124 -44.25 -9.95 -9.79
CA PRO A 124 -44.56 -11.27 -9.26
C PRO A 124 -44.13 -11.38 -7.79
N LYS A 125 -44.89 -12.17 -7.02
CA LYS A 125 -44.64 -12.29 -5.55
C LYS A 125 -43.19 -12.67 -5.22
N ALA A 126 -42.57 -13.56 -5.98
CA ALA A 126 -41.19 -13.99 -5.73
C ALA A 126 -40.18 -12.84 -5.95
N GLU A 127 -40.35 -12.05 -7.00
CA GLU A 127 -39.50 -10.90 -7.31
C GLU A 127 -39.71 -9.76 -6.32
N TYR A 128 -40.95 -9.53 -5.90
CA TYR A 128 -41.25 -8.55 -4.86
C TYR A 128 -40.61 -8.90 -3.51
N LEU A 129 -40.62 -10.18 -3.13
CA LEU A 129 -40.05 -10.63 -1.87
C LEU A 129 -38.50 -10.61 -1.91
N SER A 130 -37.91 -10.99 -3.04
CA SER A 130 -36.45 -10.95 -3.20
C SER A 130 -35.89 -9.54 -3.42
N GLY A 131 -36.72 -8.64 -3.94
CA GLY A 131 -36.28 -7.31 -4.39
C GLY A 131 -35.40 -7.35 -5.66
N PHE A 132 -35.42 -8.51 -6.38
CA PHE A 132 -34.57 -8.76 -7.53
C PHE A 132 -35.34 -9.56 -8.58
N ARG A 133 -35.33 -9.12 -9.83
CA ARG A 133 -36.05 -9.77 -10.93
C ARG A 133 -35.26 -10.94 -11.48
N ARG A 134 -35.93 -11.85 -12.13
CA ARG A 134 -35.31 -13.03 -12.78
C ARG A 134 -34.30 -12.65 -13.87
N GLU A 135 -34.56 -11.56 -14.59
CA GLU A 135 -33.72 -11.05 -15.67
C GLU A 135 -32.58 -10.16 -15.17
N ASP A 136 -32.63 -9.69 -13.93
CA ASP A 136 -31.60 -8.84 -13.36
C ASP A 136 -30.25 -9.56 -13.32
N ARG A 137 -29.21 -8.78 -13.47
CA ARG A 137 -27.83 -9.26 -13.37
C ARG A 137 -27.05 -8.29 -12.52
N LEU A 138 -26.17 -8.84 -11.67
CA LEU A 138 -25.28 -8.05 -10.86
C LEU A 138 -24.04 -7.67 -11.67
N MET A 139 -23.53 -6.47 -11.43
CA MET A 139 -22.22 -6.06 -11.91
C MET A 139 -21.15 -6.85 -11.18
N PRO A 140 -20.20 -7.49 -11.88
CA PRO A 140 -19.07 -8.14 -11.24
C PRO A 140 -18.28 -7.18 -10.35
N VAL A 141 -17.84 -7.68 -9.20
CA VAL A 141 -16.97 -6.96 -8.28
C VAL A 141 -15.61 -7.62 -8.28
N ILE A 142 -14.56 -6.86 -8.52
CA ILE A 142 -13.18 -7.33 -8.52
C ILE A 142 -12.41 -6.49 -7.49
N THR A 143 -12.01 -7.11 -6.41
CA THR A 143 -11.14 -6.47 -5.40
C THR A 143 -9.71 -6.98 -5.58
N LEU A 144 -8.77 -6.07 -5.79
CA LEU A 144 -7.34 -6.34 -5.89
C LEU A 144 -6.66 -5.90 -4.59
N THR A 145 -5.92 -6.80 -3.98
CA THR A 145 -5.03 -6.50 -2.86
C THR A 145 -3.64 -6.22 -3.41
N ILE A 146 -3.04 -5.10 -3.02
CA ILE A 146 -1.67 -4.74 -3.39
C ILE A 146 -0.82 -4.78 -2.12
N SER A 147 0.21 -5.62 -2.11
CA SER A 147 1.21 -5.65 -1.04
C SER A 147 2.28 -4.59 -1.30
N PHE A 148 2.65 -3.84 -0.26
CA PHE A 148 3.80 -2.93 -0.26
C PHE A 148 4.95 -3.51 0.58
N SER A 149 4.98 -4.83 0.72
CA SER A 149 6.11 -5.56 1.32
C SER A 149 7.10 -6.01 0.24
N PRO A 150 8.42 -5.93 0.49
CA PRO A 150 9.43 -6.55 -0.38
C PRO A 150 9.44 -8.07 -0.26
N GLU A 151 8.91 -8.60 0.83
CA GLU A 151 8.85 -10.03 1.10
C GLU A 151 7.71 -10.71 0.33
N PRO A 152 7.85 -12.00 0.02
CA PRO A 152 6.75 -12.80 -0.50
C PRO A 152 5.53 -12.71 0.43
N TRP A 153 4.36 -12.79 -0.17
CA TRP A 153 3.14 -12.90 0.63
C TRP A 153 3.09 -14.27 1.33
N ASP A 154 3.06 -14.27 2.66
CA ASP A 154 3.07 -15.47 3.50
C ASP A 154 1.71 -15.85 4.07
N GLY A 155 0.65 -15.11 3.73
CA GLY A 155 -0.72 -15.40 4.14
C GLY A 155 -1.47 -16.28 3.15
N SER A 156 -2.62 -16.82 3.59
CA SER A 156 -3.53 -17.58 2.72
C SER A 156 -3.97 -16.74 1.52
N THR A 157 -4.02 -17.36 0.35
CA THR A 157 -4.48 -16.78 -0.91
C THR A 157 -5.89 -17.20 -1.29
N SER A 158 -6.47 -18.12 -0.52
CA SER A 158 -7.87 -18.53 -0.70
C SER A 158 -8.55 -18.82 0.64
N LEU A 159 -9.89 -18.86 0.60
CA LEU A 159 -10.69 -19.24 1.76
C LEU A 159 -10.43 -20.70 2.16
N HIS A 160 -10.27 -21.60 1.18
CA HIS A 160 -10.02 -23.01 1.47
C HIS A 160 -8.72 -23.23 2.27
N GLU A 161 -7.65 -22.46 1.98
CA GLU A 161 -6.40 -22.51 2.75
C GLU A 161 -6.55 -22.08 4.22
N MET A 162 -7.62 -21.36 4.54
CA MET A 162 -7.91 -20.89 5.91
C MET A 162 -8.79 -21.83 6.72
N LEU A 163 -9.38 -22.88 6.08
CA LEU A 163 -10.30 -23.78 6.74
C LEU A 163 -9.55 -24.81 7.58
N ALA A 164 -10.17 -25.24 8.66
CA ALA A 164 -9.64 -26.27 9.55
C ALA A 164 -9.78 -27.71 8.96
N VAL A 165 -10.25 -27.84 7.73
CA VAL A 165 -10.52 -29.11 7.05
C VAL A 165 -9.90 -29.04 5.66
N ASP A 166 -9.18 -30.09 5.29
CA ASP A 166 -8.55 -30.30 3.97
C ASP A 166 -9.20 -31.44 3.15
N ASP A 167 -10.34 -31.94 3.61
CA ASP A 167 -11.08 -33.03 2.96
C ASP A 167 -11.81 -32.50 1.71
N ASN A 168 -11.41 -32.96 0.55
CA ASN A 168 -12.03 -32.61 -0.73
C ASN A 168 -13.51 -32.97 -0.85
N GLU A 169 -13.99 -34.02 -0.14
CA GLU A 169 -15.40 -34.39 -0.11
C GLU A 169 -16.24 -33.34 0.62
N ILE A 170 -15.64 -32.62 1.57
CA ILE A 170 -16.26 -31.50 2.29
C ILE A 170 -16.09 -30.20 1.51
N LEU A 171 -14.86 -29.93 1.05
CA LEU A 171 -14.50 -28.65 0.40
C LEU A 171 -15.28 -28.39 -0.89
N GLN A 172 -15.73 -29.44 -1.62
CA GLN A 172 -16.57 -29.28 -2.81
C GLN A 172 -17.91 -28.55 -2.52
N TYR A 173 -18.37 -28.54 -1.27
CA TYR A 173 -19.59 -27.84 -0.84
C TYR A 173 -19.33 -26.43 -0.28
N VAL A 174 -18.07 -26.04 -0.13
CA VAL A 174 -17.68 -24.72 0.34
C VAL A 174 -17.16 -23.91 -0.84
N ALA A 175 -17.80 -22.78 -1.14
CA ALA A 175 -17.29 -21.90 -2.19
C ALA A 175 -15.90 -21.36 -1.80
N ASP A 176 -14.93 -21.56 -2.67
CA ASP A 176 -13.60 -20.98 -2.48
C ASP A 176 -13.57 -19.52 -2.95
N TYR A 177 -13.16 -18.63 -2.07
CA TYR A 177 -12.91 -17.24 -2.41
C TYR A 177 -11.41 -17.02 -2.56
N LYS A 178 -10.97 -16.77 -3.79
CA LYS A 178 -9.57 -16.52 -4.12
C LYS A 178 -9.22 -15.05 -3.96
N LEU A 179 -8.08 -14.79 -3.33
CA LEU A 179 -7.52 -13.47 -3.21
C LEU A 179 -6.90 -13.04 -4.55
N ASN A 180 -7.35 -11.92 -5.10
CA ASN A 180 -6.64 -11.28 -6.19
C ASN A 180 -5.50 -10.46 -5.57
N LEU A 181 -4.27 -10.87 -5.79
CA LEU A 181 -3.09 -10.33 -5.14
C LEU A 181 -2.08 -9.81 -6.17
N LEU A 182 -1.52 -8.66 -5.88
CA LEU A 182 -0.37 -8.10 -6.59
C LEU A 182 0.73 -7.84 -5.57
N THR A 183 1.86 -8.54 -5.69
CA THR A 183 3.04 -8.34 -4.86
C THR A 183 4.21 -7.89 -5.74
N PRO A 184 4.97 -6.85 -5.35
CA PRO A 184 6.15 -6.45 -6.10
C PRO A 184 7.19 -7.57 -6.20
N HIS A 185 7.27 -8.43 -5.17
CA HIS A 185 8.16 -9.58 -5.15
C HIS A 185 7.99 -10.51 -6.38
N ASP A 186 6.73 -10.74 -6.79
CA ASP A 186 6.39 -11.68 -7.87
C ASP A 186 6.49 -11.06 -9.27
N ILE A 187 6.74 -9.75 -9.38
CA ILE A 187 6.89 -9.07 -10.66
C ILE A 187 8.34 -9.25 -11.13
N ALA A 188 8.53 -9.77 -12.34
CA ALA A 188 9.85 -9.81 -12.96
C ALA A 188 10.36 -8.39 -13.26
N ASP A 189 11.68 -8.16 -13.17
CA ASP A 189 12.24 -6.80 -13.29
C ASP A 189 11.94 -6.15 -14.64
N GLU A 190 11.91 -6.93 -15.72
CA GLU A 190 11.51 -6.48 -17.06
C GLU A 190 10.01 -6.17 -17.16
N ASP A 191 9.19 -6.70 -16.27
CA ASP A 191 7.75 -6.51 -16.30
C ASP A 191 7.31 -5.16 -15.72
N PHE A 192 8.17 -4.50 -14.93
CA PHE A 192 7.90 -3.14 -14.48
C PHE A 192 7.79 -2.13 -15.65
N ASP A 193 8.39 -2.41 -16.79
CA ASP A 193 8.26 -1.59 -18.01
C ASP A 193 6.86 -1.67 -18.66
N LYS A 194 6.02 -2.60 -18.24
CA LYS A 194 4.63 -2.72 -18.69
C LYS A 194 3.69 -1.70 -18.05
N PHE A 195 4.11 -1.12 -16.92
CA PHE A 195 3.39 0.01 -16.32
C PHE A 195 3.59 1.27 -17.17
N ARG A 196 2.55 2.09 -17.26
CA ARG A 196 2.57 3.36 -18.00
C ARG A 196 2.66 4.56 -17.07
N SER A 197 2.14 4.43 -15.87
CA SER A 197 2.27 5.43 -14.81
C SER A 197 3.52 5.19 -13.96
N GLU A 198 3.84 6.14 -13.11
CA GLU A 198 4.94 6.01 -12.15
C GLU A 198 4.67 4.98 -11.04
N PHE A 199 3.49 4.35 -11.03
CA PHE A 199 3.17 3.34 -10.02
C PHE A 199 4.08 2.11 -10.14
N GLY A 200 4.48 1.73 -11.37
CA GLY A 200 5.49 0.69 -11.59
C GLY A 200 6.81 1.01 -10.92
N THR A 201 7.23 2.29 -10.95
CA THR A 201 8.44 2.77 -10.26
C THR A 201 8.33 2.64 -8.74
N VAL A 202 7.13 2.93 -8.18
CA VAL A 202 6.86 2.72 -6.74
C VAL A 202 7.02 1.25 -6.36
N LEU A 203 6.37 0.34 -7.11
CA LEU A 203 6.41 -1.09 -6.83
C LEU A 203 7.82 -1.68 -6.97
N GLU A 204 8.59 -1.20 -7.96
CA GLU A 204 9.98 -1.63 -8.13
C GLU A 204 10.86 -1.17 -6.96
N CYS A 205 10.68 0.07 -6.48
CA CYS A 205 11.36 0.54 -5.26
C CYS A 205 10.97 -0.29 -4.03
N VAL A 206 9.70 -0.73 -3.91
CA VAL A 206 9.27 -1.61 -2.82
C VAL A 206 9.94 -2.98 -2.92
N LYS A 207 10.01 -3.57 -4.12
CA LYS A 207 10.67 -4.86 -4.35
C LYS A 207 12.13 -4.85 -3.89
N HIS A 208 12.85 -3.79 -4.24
CA HIS A 208 14.27 -3.63 -3.96
C HIS A 208 14.57 -2.88 -2.65
N ARG A 209 13.57 -2.75 -1.78
CA ARG A 209 13.68 -1.99 -0.52
C ARG A 209 14.82 -2.46 0.38
N GLN A 210 15.15 -3.73 0.32
CA GLN A 210 16.16 -4.37 1.19
C GLN A 210 17.51 -4.55 0.53
N ASP A 211 17.66 -4.11 -0.73
CA ASP A 211 18.92 -4.21 -1.44
C ASP A 211 19.97 -3.27 -0.84
N ASP A 212 21.19 -3.72 -0.73
CA ASP A 212 22.30 -2.96 -0.13
C ASP A 212 22.72 -1.76 -0.98
N ASP A 213 22.46 -1.81 -2.31
CA ASP A 213 22.79 -0.72 -3.24
C ASP A 213 21.63 -0.43 -4.21
N MET A 214 21.73 0.68 -4.90
CA MET A 214 20.70 1.14 -5.86
C MET A 214 21.12 0.94 -7.33
N LYS A 215 22.04 0.02 -7.62
CA LYS A 215 22.50 -0.21 -9.00
C LYS A 215 21.40 -0.67 -9.94
N TRP A 216 20.37 -1.33 -9.40
CA TRP A 216 19.20 -1.74 -10.15
C TRP A 216 18.41 -0.55 -10.74
N MET A 217 18.56 0.68 -10.20
CA MET A 217 18.01 1.91 -10.78
C MET A 217 18.85 2.50 -11.90
N GLU A 218 20.16 2.18 -11.92
CA GLU A 218 21.08 2.80 -12.86
C GLU A 218 20.71 2.48 -14.32
N GLY A 219 20.75 3.51 -15.16
CA GLY A 219 20.43 3.38 -16.58
C GLY A 219 18.94 3.30 -16.94
N LYS A 220 18.04 3.17 -15.96
CA LYS A 220 16.59 3.13 -16.21
C LYS A 220 16.01 4.55 -16.26
N GLU A 221 15.43 4.92 -17.41
CA GLU A 221 14.88 6.27 -17.65
C GLU A 221 13.79 6.65 -16.66
N ARG A 222 12.96 5.70 -16.23
CA ARG A 222 11.85 5.92 -15.29
C ARG A 222 12.28 6.49 -13.93
N PHE A 223 13.55 6.34 -13.53
CA PHE A 223 14.06 6.90 -12.27
C PHE A 223 14.69 8.29 -12.43
N LYS A 224 14.88 8.77 -13.67
CA LYS A 224 15.51 10.08 -13.92
C LYS A 224 14.57 11.25 -13.74
N GLY A 225 13.26 11.03 -13.81
CA GLY A 225 12.27 12.10 -13.81
C GLY A 225 10.97 11.68 -13.16
N VAL A 226 10.99 11.38 -11.86
CA VAL A 226 9.83 10.97 -11.08
C VAL A 226 9.14 12.20 -10.49
N THR A 227 7.82 12.26 -10.50
CA THR A 227 7.10 13.37 -9.84
C THR A 227 7.42 13.39 -8.35
N ARG A 228 7.41 14.61 -7.78
CA ARG A 228 7.64 14.79 -6.34
C ARG A 228 6.65 14.02 -5.48
N GLN A 229 5.40 13.89 -5.93
CA GLN A 229 4.38 13.08 -5.24
C GLN A 229 4.79 11.61 -5.18
N THR A 230 5.23 11.04 -6.31
CA THR A 230 5.70 9.66 -6.38
C THR A 230 6.97 9.45 -5.56
N ALA A 231 7.93 10.39 -5.61
CA ALA A 231 9.15 10.32 -4.81
C ALA A 231 8.84 10.37 -3.29
N SER A 232 7.85 11.18 -2.87
CA SER A 232 7.37 11.22 -1.48
C SER A 232 6.75 9.88 -1.08
N LEU A 233 5.87 9.33 -1.91
CA LEU A 233 5.28 8.01 -1.64
C LEU A 233 6.36 6.92 -1.53
N ILE A 234 7.32 6.88 -2.48
CA ILE A 234 8.44 5.92 -2.42
C ILE A 234 9.17 6.06 -1.09
N LYS A 235 9.54 7.28 -0.69
CA LYS A 235 10.20 7.53 0.60
C LYS A 235 9.37 6.99 1.78
N THR A 236 8.06 7.20 1.75
CA THR A 236 7.15 6.80 2.82
C THR A 236 7.00 5.28 2.90
N VAL A 237 6.80 4.60 1.76
CA VAL A 237 6.53 3.14 1.75
C VAL A 237 7.80 2.30 1.86
N THR A 238 8.95 2.81 1.38
CA THR A 238 10.23 2.08 1.43
C THR A 238 11.09 2.45 2.63
N GLY A 239 10.92 3.66 3.18
CA GLY A 239 11.84 4.22 4.16
C GLY A 239 13.19 4.64 3.58
N PHE A 240 13.34 4.74 2.28
CA PHE A 240 14.58 5.20 1.65
C PHE A 240 14.94 6.60 2.12
N ASN A 241 16.23 6.81 2.40
CA ASN A 241 16.73 8.12 2.80
C ASN A 241 16.91 9.02 1.57
N LEU A 242 15.79 9.50 1.02
CA LEU A 242 15.79 10.39 -0.12
C LEU A 242 15.86 11.86 0.34
N ASP A 243 16.80 12.63 -0.23
CA ASP A 243 16.80 14.08 -0.06
C ASP A 243 15.91 14.72 -1.15
N LEU A 244 14.74 15.18 -0.71
CA LEU A 244 13.75 15.85 -1.55
C LEU A 244 13.76 17.37 -1.34
N SER A 245 14.87 17.93 -0.86
CA SER A 245 14.98 19.37 -0.55
C SER A 245 15.15 20.27 -1.78
N GLU A 246 15.61 19.74 -2.91
CA GLU A 246 15.70 20.49 -4.16
C GLU A 246 14.31 20.92 -4.63
N GLU A 247 14.17 22.18 -5.04
CA GLU A 247 12.91 22.70 -5.59
C GLU A 247 12.69 22.16 -7.01
N GLY A 248 11.44 21.77 -7.32
CA GLY A 248 11.06 21.26 -8.63
C GLY A 248 9.94 20.22 -8.55
N ASP A 249 9.20 20.05 -9.63
CA ASP A 249 8.10 19.10 -9.70
C ASP A 249 8.57 17.67 -9.98
N VAL A 250 9.82 17.53 -10.44
CA VAL A 250 10.43 16.27 -10.88
C VAL A 250 11.71 16.01 -10.10
N VAL A 251 11.90 14.75 -9.72
CA VAL A 251 13.03 14.28 -8.91
C VAL A 251 13.80 13.20 -9.67
N ASN A 252 15.12 13.33 -9.74
CA ASN A 252 15.99 12.23 -10.12
C ASN A 252 16.23 11.35 -8.89
N MET A 253 15.72 10.13 -8.91
CA MET A 253 15.73 9.22 -7.76
C MET A 253 17.14 8.81 -7.34
N VAL A 254 18.05 8.61 -8.31
CA VAL A 254 19.45 8.25 -8.03
C VAL A 254 20.13 9.39 -7.28
N ASN A 255 20.00 10.63 -7.78
CA ASN A 255 20.58 11.81 -7.13
C ASN A 255 19.96 12.04 -5.75
N ALA A 256 18.64 11.93 -5.62
CA ALA A 256 17.96 12.11 -4.34
C ALA A 256 18.43 11.10 -3.28
N TRP A 257 18.69 9.85 -3.69
CA TRP A 257 19.23 8.83 -2.80
C TRP A 257 20.69 9.11 -2.42
N GLU A 258 21.55 9.44 -3.39
CA GLU A 258 22.96 9.80 -3.12
C GLU A 258 23.07 11.00 -2.19
N ASN A 259 22.28 12.06 -2.43
CA ASN A 259 22.22 13.25 -1.60
C ASN A 259 21.74 12.90 -0.18
N GLY A 260 20.72 12.05 -0.06
CA GLY A 260 20.21 11.54 1.21
C GLY A 260 21.27 10.78 2.03
N LEU A 261 22.03 9.89 1.37
CA LEU A 261 23.15 9.18 2.00
C LEU A 261 24.27 10.13 2.46
N ASN A 262 24.65 11.08 1.60
CA ASN A 262 25.68 12.05 1.93
C ASN A 262 25.26 12.91 3.11
N LYS A 263 24.02 13.35 3.14
CA LYS A 263 23.43 14.09 4.27
C LYS A 263 23.47 13.26 5.56
N ALA A 264 22.99 12.04 5.54
CA ALA A 264 23.01 11.14 6.71
C ALA A 264 24.44 10.92 7.23
N ARG A 265 25.41 10.69 6.32
CA ARG A 265 26.83 10.57 6.69
C ARG A 265 27.39 11.83 7.33
N ASN A 266 27.04 13.01 6.80
CA ASN A 266 27.48 14.28 7.34
C ASN A 266 26.85 14.57 8.71
N ASP A 267 25.56 14.27 8.87
CA ASP A 267 24.84 14.42 10.14
C ASP A 267 25.42 13.51 11.22
N ALA A 268 25.66 12.22 10.90
CA ALA A 268 26.30 11.28 11.81
C ALA A 268 27.72 11.74 12.22
N ARG A 269 28.51 12.29 11.26
CA ARG A 269 29.81 12.85 11.58
C ARG A 269 29.74 14.09 12.44
N ALA A 270 28.72 14.94 12.23
CA ALA A 270 28.51 16.14 13.03
C ALA A 270 28.06 15.77 14.47
N GLU A 271 27.19 14.79 14.59
CA GLU A 271 26.71 14.27 15.85
C GLU A 271 27.85 13.63 16.66
N GLY A 272 28.68 12.77 16.05
CA GLY A 272 29.86 12.19 16.69
C GLY A 272 30.87 13.23 17.15
N ARG A 273 31.08 14.30 16.34
CA ARG A 273 31.96 15.44 16.78
C ARG A 273 31.36 16.18 17.99
N ASN A 274 30.04 16.38 18.01
CA ASN A 274 29.36 17.06 19.10
C ASN A 274 29.35 16.20 20.38
N GLU A 275 29.21 14.89 20.26
CA GLU A 275 29.32 13.94 21.35
C GLU A 275 30.74 13.95 21.95
N CYS A 276 31.75 13.77 21.09
CA CYS A 276 33.15 13.82 21.51
C CYS A 276 33.48 15.15 22.23
N ARG A 277 32.97 16.28 21.70
CA ARG A 277 33.16 17.61 22.35
C ARG A 277 32.50 17.66 23.72
N ARG A 278 31.29 17.11 23.88
CA ARG A 278 30.59 17.04 25.18
C ARG A 278 31.37 16.18 26.17
N ASP A 279 31.89 15.04 25.73
CA ASP A 279 32.66 14.11 26.57
C ASP A 279 33.99 14.74 26.98
N MET A 280 34.70 15.44 26.07
CA MET A 280 35.88 16.21 26.42
C MET A 280 35.60 17.29 27.48
N MET A 281 34.51 18.08 27.28
CA MET A 281 34.14 19.12 28.27
C MET A 281 33.78 18.52 29.61
N THR A 282 33.11 17.39 29.65
CA THR A 282 32.79 16.65 30.86
C THR A 282 34.05 16.13 31.56
N ALA A 283 34.97 15.56 30.78
CA ALA A 283 36.27 15.09 31.28
C ALA A 283 37.08 16.22 31.90
N ILE A 284 37.18 17.38 31.22
CA ILE A 284 37.87 18.57 31.73
C ILE A 284 37.29 19.02 33.06
N ARG A 285 35.97 19.10 33.17
CA ARG A 285 35.29 19.45 34.45
C ARG A 285 35.63 18.47 35.54
N MET A 286 35.56 17.17 35.29
CA MET A 286 35.82 16.12 36.24
C MET A 286 37.30 16.08 36.68
N ILE A 287 38.23 16.38 35.76
CA ILE A 287 39.66 16.50 36.05
C ILE A 287 39.87 17.68 37.04
N LYS A 288 39.24 18.83 36.79
CA LYS A 288 39.29 19.98 37.71
C LYS A 288 38.69 19.69 39.09
N GLU A 289 37.70 18.80 39.15
CA GLU A 289 37.08 18.31 40.39
C GLU A 289 37.90 17.19 41.06
N ASN A 290 39.09 16.85 40.54
CA ASN A 290 39.96 15.78 41.05
C ASN A 290 39.30 14.39 41.12
N LYS A 291 38.40 14.09 40.20
CA LYS A 291 37.76 12.77 40.10
C LYS A 291 38.76 11.68 39.64
N PRO A 292 38.62 10.43 40.13
CA PRO A 292 39.47 9.32 39.71
C PRO A 292 39.36 9.06 38.20
N THR A 293 40.48 8.72 37.54
CA THR A 293 40.56 8.44 36.13
C THR A 293 39.55 7.35 35.69
N LYS A 294 39.35 6.32 36.54
CA LYS A 294 38.37 5.26 36.27
C LYS A 294 36.94 5.81 36.11
N VAL A 295 36.52 6.70 36.99
CA VAL A 295 35.20 7.32 36.98
C VAL A 295 35.02 8.22 35.77
N ILE A 296 36.06 8.97 35.39
CA ILE A 296 36.00 9.82 34.16
C ILE A 296 35.84 8.96 32.90
N ARG A 297 36.58 7.85 32.82
CA ARG A 297 36.46 6.91 31.68
C ARG A 297 35.07 6.27 31.56
N GLU A 298 34.51 5.85 32.68
CA GLU A 298 33.16 5.25 32.72
C GLU A 298 32.07 6.23 32.27
N GLN A 299 32.23 7.53 32.55
CA GLN A 299 31.25 8.55 32.18
C GLN A 299 31.44 9.16 30.81
N THR A 300 32.64 9.18 30.27
CA THR A 300 32.96 9.89 28.99
C THR A 300 33.39 8.96 27.88
N GLY A 301 33.62 7.66 28.16
CA GLY A 301 34.16 6.73 27.16
C GLY A 301 35.58 7.03 26.64
N LEU A 302 36.21 8.13 27.11
CA LEU A 302 37.53 8.54 26.64
C LEU A 302 38.63 7.54 27.08
N SER A 303 39.60 7.32 26.19
CA SER A 303 40.75 6.48 26.48
C SER A 303 41.63 7.08 27.55
N GLU A 304 42.41 6.23 28.25
CA GLU A 304 43.37 6.69 29.25
C GLU A 304 44.41 7.65 28.66
N GLN A 305 44.84 7.39 27.41
CA GLN A 305 45.74 8.24 26.68
C GLN A 305 45.19 9.66 26.50
N ASN A 306 43.93 9.75 26.05
CA ASN A 306 43.26 11.04 25.88
C ASN A 306 43.10 11.81 27.19
N LEU A 307 42.90 11.12 28.31
CA LEU A 307 42.82 11.75 29.61
C LEU A 307 44.19 12.25 30.16
N ILE A 308 45.26 11.53 29.81
CA ILE A 308 46.65 11.98 30.14
C ILE A 308 46.96 13.26 29.34
N GLU A 309 46.64 13.28 28.04
CA GLU A 309 46.83 14.47 27.21
C GLU A 309 46.03 15.66 27.72
N LEU A 310 44.75 15.46 28.07
CA LEU A 310 43.90 16.51 28.59
C LEU A 310 44.41 17.06 29.95
N ARG A 311 44.97 16.20 30.80
CA ARG A 311 45.59 16.65 32.07
C ARG A 311 46.87 17.43 31.86
N SER A 312 47.63 17.13 30.79
CA SER A 312 48.84 17.88 30.46
C SER A 312 48.58 19.27 29.89
N MET A 313 47.35 19.50 29.40
CA MET A 313 46.92 20.80 28.79
C MET A 313 46.23 21.72 29.79
N LEU A 314 45.87 21.22 31.00
CA LEU A 314 45.12 21.93 32.04
C LEU A 314 46.03 22.36 33.18
#